data_5921716e489fd13132b91b1aeb4cfb67
#
_entry.id   5921716e489fd13132b91b1aeb4cfb67
#
_cell.length_a   1.000
_cell.length_b   1.000
_cell.length_c   1.000
_cell.angle_alpha   90.00
_cell.angle_beta   90.00
_cell.angle_gamma   90.00
#
_symmetry.space_group_name_H-M   'P 1'
#
loop_
_entity.id
_entity.type
_entity.pdbx_description
1 polymer ?
#
loop_
_entity_poly.entity_id
_entity_poly.type
_entity_poly.pdbx_seq_one_letter_code
_entity_poly.pdbx_strand_id
1 'polypeptide(L)'
;RAPDGSARTLAEAPAELVAAVVAGMAAADPAADLRVDLTCPSCQAGWTAPLDPPAIVWAEIGWAASRLLREVHELAAAYGWSESGILTLTPARRQAYLDLVRAGTA
;
A
#
# COMPACT_ATOMS: atom_id res chain seq x y z
N ARG A 1 -25.00 -5.40 20.75
CA ARG A 1 -26.20 -4.54 20.93
C ARG A 1 -26.59 -4.52 22.39
N ALA A 2 -26.96 -3.36 22.91
CA ALA A 2 -27.55 -3.26 24.25
C ALA A 2 -28.94 -3.93 24.26
N PRO A 3 -29.48 -4.26 25.48
CA PRO A 3 -30.79 -4.88 25.58
C PRO A 3 -31.94 -4.05 24.98
N ASP A 4 -31.74 -2.72 24.86
CA ASP A 4 -32.64 -1.77 24.22
C ASP A 4 -32.49 -1.66 22.70
N GLY A 5 -31.58 -2.44 22.08
CA GLY A 5 -31.29 -2.45 20.64
C GLY A 5 -30.40 -1.32 20.17
N SER A 6 -29.91 -0.44 21.06
CA SER A 6 -28.99 0.65 20.70
C SER A 6 -27.61 0.12 20.29
N ALA A 7 -26.95 0.81 19.35
CA ALA A 7 -25.56 0.54 18.99
C ALA A 7 -24.64 1.23 20.01
N ARG A 8 -23.83 0.47 20.73
CA ARG A 8 -22.74 1.01 21.57
C ARG A 8 -21.48 1.17 20.75
N THR A 9 -20.76 2.25 20.99
CA THR A 9 -19.43 2.45 20.41
C THR A 9 -18.39 1.63 21.19
N LEU A 10 -17.30 1.26 20.53
CA LEU A 10 -16.21 0.51 21.17
C LEU A 10 -15.58 1.29 22.33
N ALA A 11 -15.63 2.64 22.28
CA ALA A 11 -15.13 3.53 23.32
C ALA A 11 -15.92 3.42 24.64
N GLU A 12 -17.15 2.93 24.61
CA GLU A 12 -18.02 2.74 25.78
C GLU A 12 -17.94 1.33 26.36
N ALA A 13 -17.14 0.44 25.73
CA ALA A 13 -16.99 -0.94 26.19
C ALA A 13 -16.01 -1.00 27.39
N PRO A 14 -16.28 -1.86 28.39
CA PRO A 14 -15.31 -2.14 29.46
C PRO A 14 -13.98 -2.61 28.87
N ALA A 15 -12.86 -2.13 29.44
CA ALA A 15 -11.52 -2.48 28.96
C ALA A 15 -11.26 -4.00 28.90
N GLU A 16 -11.82 -4.73 29.85
CA GLU A 16 -11.72 -6.19 29.91
C GLU A 16 -12.42 -6.88 28.73
N LEU A 17 -13.58 -6.35 28.29
CA LEU A 17 -14.27 -6.85 27.13
C LEU A 17 -13.48 -6.58 25.85
N VAL A 18 -12.93 -5.38 25.71
CA VAL A 18 -12.07 -5.02 24.57
C VAL A 18 -10.86 -5.95 24.51
N ALA A 19 -10.18 -6.18 25.64
CA ALA A 19 -9.04 -7.08 25.73
C ALA A 19 -9.39 -8.53 25.35
N ALA A 20 -10.55 -9.02 25.81
CA ALA A 20 -11.02 -10.37 25.48
C ALA A 20 -11.35 -10.51 23.97
N VAL A 21 -11.94 -9.49 23.36
CA VAL A 21 -12.23 -9.47 21.92
C VAL A 21 -10.93 -9.45 21.12
N VAL A 22 -9.98 -8.59 21.49
CA VAL A 22 -8.66 -8.51 20.82
C VAL A 22 -7.91 -9.85 20.91
N ALA A 23 -7.90 -10.49 22.10
CA ALA A 23 -7.29 -11.80 22.26
C ALA A 23 -7.99 -12.88 21.43
N GLY A 24 -9.33 -12.84 21.37
CA GLY A 24 -10.12 -13.75 20.52
C GLY A 24 -9.85 -13.57 19.03
N MET A 25 -9.69 -12.32 18.57
CA MET A 25 -9.34 -12.02 17.17
C MET A 25 -7.93 -12.54 16.83
N ALA A 26 -6.96 -12.28 17.70
CA ALA A 26 -5.58 -12.75 17.50
C ALA A 26 -5.47 -14.29 17.49
N ALA A 27 -6.30 -14.98 18.29
CA ALA A 27 -6.37 -16.44 18.30
C ALA A 27 -7.06 -16.99 17.05
N ALA A 28 -8.06 -16.29 16.50
CA ALA A 28 -8.80 -16.70 15.33
C ALA A 28 -8.02 -16.49 14.02
N ASP A 29 -7.18 -15.45 13.97
CA ASP A 29 -6.33 -15.13 12.81
C ASP A 29 -4.93 -14.72 13.26
N PRO A 30 -4.03 -15.69 13.48
CA PRO A 30 -2.63 -15.42 13.85
C PRO A 30 -1.85 -14.62 12.77
N ALA A 31 -2.32 -14.64 11.53
CA ALA A 31 -1.70 -13.89 10.43
C ALA A 31 -2.07 -12.39 10.42
N ALA A 32 -3.04 -11.98 11.22
CA ALA A 32 -3.43 -10.58 11.34
C ALA A 32 -2.43 -9.73 12.18
N ASP A 33 -1.64 -10.33 13.07
CA ASP A 33 -0.60 -9.66 13.86
C ASP A 33 0.80 -10.15 13.42
N LEU A 34 1.17 -9.82 12.21
CA LEU A 34 2.51 -10.12 11.71
C LEU A 34 3.54 -9.18 12.34
N ARG A 35 4.61 -9.76 12.87
CA ARG A 35 5.71 -9.02 13.47
C ARG A 35 7.05 -9.41 12.85
N VAL A 36 7.92 -8.42 12.68
CA VAL A 36 9.25 -8.61 12.11
C VAL A 36 10.29 -8.15 13.13
N ASP A 37 11.25 -9.02 13.41
CA ASP A 37 12.40 -8.66 14.21
C ASP A 37 13.44 -7.97 13.34
N LEU A 38 13.80 -6.76 13.73
CA LEU A 38 14.72 -5.89 13.02
C LEU A 38 15.95 -5.62 13.87
N THR A 39 17.10 -5.46 13.20
CA THR A 39 18.36 -5.12 13.87
C THR A 39 18.97 -3.90 13.19
N CYS A 40 19.34 -2.89 13.96
CA CYS A 40 20.00 -1.71 13.45
C CYS A 40 21.41 -2.07 12.92
N PRO A 41 21.71 -1.76 11.64
CA PRO A 41 23.02 -2.10 11.08
C PRO A 41 24.18 -1.30 11.72
N SER A 42 23.89 -0.14 12.31
CA SER A 42 24.92 0.72 12.92
C SER A 42 25.22 0.37 14.37
N CYS A 43 24.19 0.18 15.21
CA CYS A 43 24.39 -0.04 16.66
C CYS A 43 23.98 -1.43 17.12
N GLN A 44 23.53 -2.31 16.23
CA GLN A 44 23.09 -3.68 16.51
C GLN A 44 21.91 -3.78 17.51
N ALA A 45 21.25 -2.68 17.83
CA ALA A 45 20.05 -2.72 18.65
C ALA A 45 18.93 -3.45 17.92
N GLY A 46 18.29 -4.41 18.59
CA GLY A 46 17.15 -5.15 18.07
C GLY A 46 15.83 -4.53 18.54
N TRP A 47 14.82 -4.56 17.67
CA TRP A 47 13.43 -4.24 18.02
C TRP A 47 12.48 -5.06 17.17
N THR A 48 11.25 -5.23 17.65
CA THR A 48 10.18 -5.88 16.90
C THR A 48 9.21 -4.82 16.40
N ALA A 49 8.91 -4.83 15.12
CA ALA A 49 7.93 -3.93 14.49
C ALA A 49 6.72 -4.70 13.96
N PRO A 50 5.51 -4.16 14.07
CA PRO A 50 4.36 -4.73 13.39
C PRO A 50 4.53 -4.58 11.88
N LEU A 51 4.17 -5.61 11.12
CA LEU A 51 4.08 -5.56 9.68
C LEU A 51 2.62 -5.27 9.31
N ASP A 52 2.38 -4.22 8.54
CA ASP A 52 1.07 -3.85 8.01
C ASP A 52 1.02 -4.12 6.50
N PRO A 53 0.65 -5.35 6.06
CA PRO A 53 0.59 -5.68 4.65
C PRO A 53 -0.35 -4.77 3.84
N PRO A 54 -1.56 -4.41 4.33
CA PRO A 54 -2.41 -3.43 3.68
C PRO A 54 -1.72 -2.09 3.40
N ALA A 55 -1.01 -1.52 4.37
CA ALA A 55 -0.30 -0.26 4.19
C ALA A 55 0.81 -0.37 3.13
N ILE A 56 1.54 -1.50 3.11
CA ILE A 56 2.58 -1.76 2.10
C ILE A 56 1.96 -1.83 0.70
N VAL A 57 0.88 -2.59 0.54
CA VAL A 57 0.19 -2.73 -0.76
C VAL A 57 -0.34 -1.37 -1.23
N TRP A 58 -0.93 -0.56 -0.35
CA TRP A 58 -1.38 0.79 -0.69
C TRP A 58 -0.24 1.71 -1.12
N ALA A 59 0.90 1.64 -0.44
CA ALA A 59 2.09 2.39 -0.83
C ALA A 59 2.58 1.97 -2.22
N GLU A 60 2.65 0.67 -2.51
CA GLU A 60 3.06 0.16 -3.82
C GLU A 60 2.10 0.59 -4.95
N ILE A 61 0.78 0.54 -4.70
CA ILE A 61 -0.23 1.04 -5.65
C ILE A 61 0.00 2.53 -5.92
N GLY A 62 0.23 3.34 -4.87
CA GLY A 62 0.50 4.77 -5.00
C GLY A 62 1.76 5.07 -5.83
N TRP A 63 2.84 4.31 -5.61
CA TRP A 63 4.06 4.43 -6.40
C TRP A 63 3.87 4.00 -7.86
N ALA A 64 3.13 2.91 -8.09
CA ALA A 64 2.82 2.45 -9.44
C ALA A 64 1.96 3.46 -10.20
N ALA A 65 0.95 4.05 -9.55
CA ALA A 65 0.12 5.10 -10.13
C ALA A 65 0.94 6.36 -10.49
N SER A 66 1.81 6.80 -9.56
CA SER A 66 2.68 7.96 -9.80
C SER A 66 3.68 7.72 -10.92
N ARG A 67 4.19 6.49 -11.06
CA ARG A 67 5.05 6.10 -12.18
C ARG A 67 4.28 6.12 -13.48
N LEU A 68 3.08 5.56 -13.51
CA LEU A 68 2.24 5.53 -14.71
C LEU A 68 1.88 6.93 -15.19
N LEU A 69 1.55 7.85 -14.28
CA LEU A 69 1.30 9.25 -14.63
C LEU A 69 2.52 9.94 -15.26
N ARG A 70 3.73 9.65 -14.76
CA ARG A 70 4.96 10.15 -15.40
C ARG A 70 5.17 9.57 -16.79
N GLU A 71 4.93 8.26 -16.98
CA GLU A 71 4.98 7.62 -18.31
C GLU A 71 4.01 8.28 -19.29
N VAL A 72 2.78 8.53 -18.85
CA VAL A 72 1.76 9.23 -19.64
C VAL A 72 2.21 10.64 -19.99
N HIS A 73 2.72 11.38 -19.01
CA HIS A 73 3.21 12.75 -19.23
C HIS A 73 4.35 12.79 -20.25
N GLU A 74 5.37 11.95 -20.12
CA GLU A 74 6.52 11.88 -21.02
C GLU A 74 6.08 11.55 -22.46
N LEU A 75 5.22 10.54 -22.63
CA LEU A 75 4.74 10.10 -23.94
C LEU A 75 3.79 11.11 -24.58
N ALA A 76 2.90 11.71 -23.79
CA ALA A 76 2.00 12.76 -24.29
C ALA A 76 2.79 14.00 -24.74
N ALA A 77 3.79 14.42 -23.98
CA ALA A 77 4.66 15.54 -24.32
C ALA A 77 5.49 15.28 -25.59
N ALA A 78 6.01 14.06 -25.75
CA ALA A 78 6.87 13.70 -26.88
C ALA A 78 6.09 13.44 -28.18
N TYR A 79 4.95 12.78 -28.10
CA TYR A 79 4.22 12.31 -29.28
C TYR A 79 2.85 12.98 -29.48
N GLY A 80 2.37 13.78 -28.55
CA GLY A 80 1.02 14.38 -28.60
C GLY A 80 -0.11 13.35 -28.46
N TRP A 81 0.17 12.17 -27.93
CA TRP A 81 -0.86 11.13 -27.77
C TRP A 81 -1.79 11.44 -26.59
N SER A 82 -3.03 11.02 -26.71
CA SER A 82 -3.99 11.13 -25.62
C SER A 82 -3.66 10.14 -24.50
N GLU A 83 -3.99 10.50 -23.25
CA GLU A 83 -3.85 9.62 -22.09
C GLU A 83 -4.52 8.26 -22.33
N SER A 84 -5.74 8.25 -22.84
CA SER A 84 -6.47 7.01 -23.14
C SER A 84 -5.74 6.14 -24.16
N GLY A 85 -5.13 6.73 -25.19
CA GLY A 85 -4.32 6.03 -26.18
C GLY A 85 -3.07 5.40 -25.54
N ILE A 86 -2.39 6.13 -24.67
CA ILE A 86 -1.20 5.64 -23.95
C ILE A 86 -1.56 4.51 -23.01
N LEU A 87 -2.67 4.63 -22.27
CA LEU A 87 -3.11 3.61 -21.30
C LEU A 87 -3.57 2.29 -21.94
N THR A 88 -3.97 2.31 -23.22
CA THR A 88 -4.27 1.08 -23.98
C THR A 88 -3.02 0.29 -24.38
N LEU A 89 -1.84 0.91 -24.35
CA LEU A 89 -0.59 0.21 -24.63
C LEU A 89 -0.23 -0.73 -23.47
N THR A 90 0.37 -1.87 -23.81
CA THR A 90 0.96 -2.75 -22.79
C THR A 90 2.14 -2.06 -22.10
N PRO A 91 2.44 -2.39 -20.84
CA PRO A 91 3.59 -1.80 -20.12
C PRO A 91 4.91 -1.93 -20.89
N ALA A 92 5.15 -3.08 -21.52
CA ALA A 92 6.37 -3.31 -22.32
C ALA A 92 6.45 -2.36 -23.52
N ARG A 93 5.33 -2.12 -24.19
CA ARG A 93 5.29 -1.22 -25.36
C ARG A 93 5.44 0.24 -24.95
N ARG A 94 4.84 0.66 -23.84
CA ARG A 94 5.06 2.00 -23.28
C ARG A 94 6.54 2.23 -22.94
N GLN A 95 7.16 1.24 -22.27
CA GLN A 95 8.56 1.33 -21.92
C GLN A 95 9.46 1.47 -23.15
N ALA A 96 9.21 0.71 -24.22
CA ALA A 96 9.98 0.84 -25.47
C ALA A 96 9.90 2.25 -26.07
N TYR A 97 8.72 2.89 -26.04
CA TYR A 97 8.59 4.28 -26.52
C TYR A 97 9.28 5.28 -25.59
N LEU A 98 9.23 5.08 -24.28
CA LEU A 98 9.95 5.91 -23.31
C LEU A 98 11.46 5.84 -23.52
N ASP A 99 11.99 4.67 -23.81
CA ASP A 99 13.41 4.48 -24.09
C ASP A 99 13.83 5.25 -25.37
N LEU A 100 12.98 5.26 -26.39
CA LEU A 100 13.20 6.08 -27.60
C LEU A 100 13.17 7.58 -27.31
N VAL A 101 12.23 8.06 -26.50
CA VAL A 101 12.16 9.47 -26.10
C VAL A 101 13.42 9.88 -25.36
N ARG A 102 13.86 9.06 -24.41
CA ARG A 102 15.05 9.33 -23.60
C ARG A 102 16.35 9.25 -24.40
N ALA A 103 16.43 8.36 -25.38
CA ALA A 103 17.56 8.28 -26.29
C ALA A 103 17.64 9.47 -27.28
N GLY A 104 16.50 10.06 -27.66
CA GLY A 104 16.45 11.21 -28.55
C GLY A 104 16.65 12.56 -27.89
N THR A 105 16.66 12.62 -26.54
CA THR A 105 16.90 13.82 -25.75
C THR A 105 18.34 13.95 -25.20
N ALA A 106 19.20 12.99 -25.52
CA ALA A 106 20.64 13.00 -25.22
C ALA A 106 21.41 13.48 -26.44
#